data_2424a30915a7f2200e06ac62c8811bc3
#
_entry.id   2424a30915a7f2200e06ac62c8811bc3
#
_cell.length_a   1.000
_cell.length_b   1.000
_cell.length_c   1.000
_cell.angle_alpha   90.00
_cell.angle_beta   90.00
_cell.angle_gamma   90.00
#
_symmetry.space_group_name_H-M   'P 1'
#
loop_
_entity.id
_entity.type
_entity.pdbx_description
1 polymer ?
#
loop_
_entity_poly.entity_id
_entity_poly.type
_entity_poly.pdbx_seq_one_letter_code
_entity_poly.pdbx_strand_id
1 'polypeptide(L)'
;HGLPSKHIVLKEGDIVSVDTGAAIGGWNGDNAATFACGAVAGNAQHIMDVTKEALARGIAAAQPGNRVGDIGAAVQQYVEANGLSVVRTFVGHGVGRKLHEDPEVPNFGTAGHGPRLVAGMVIAIEPMVNEGTHVVKEQPDGWTIKTADGKLSAHFEHTIAITPKGPVILTQA
;
A
#
# COMPACT_ATOMS: atom_id res chain seq x y z
N HIS A 1 -1.76 4.94 -9.24
CA HIS A 1 -0.61 5.85 -9.43
C HIS A 1 -0.90 6.82 -10.56
N GLY A 2 -0.46 8.07 -10.44
CA GLY A 2 -0.63 9.09 -11.46
C GLY A 2 0.35 10.23 -11.30
N LEU A 3 0.45 11.07 -12.32
CA LEU A 3 1.28 12.27 -12.29
C LEU A 3 0.48 13.46 -11.78
N PRO A 4 1.02 14.27 -10.87
CA PRO A 4 0.37 15.51 -10.44
C PRO A 4 0.11 16.43 -11.64
N SER A 5 -1.07 17.04 -11.71
CA SER A 5 -1.45 17.93 -12.80
C SER A 5 -2.19 19.16 -12.28
N LYS A 6 -1.73 20.36 -12.66
CA LYS A 6 -2.43 21.62 -12.37
C LYS A 6 -3.80 21.75 -13.06
N HIS A 7 -4.10 20.87 -14.02
CA HIS A 7 -5.36 20.84 -14.73
C HIS A 7 -6.42 19.97 -14.05
N ILE A 8 -6.01 19.17 -13.04
CA ILE A 8 -6.92 18.37 -12.24
C ILE A 8 -7.12 19.10 -10.92
N VAL A 9 -8.31 19.67 -10.74
CA VAL A 9 -8.70 20.39 -9.53
C VAL A 9 -9.55 19.47 -8.68
N LEU A 10 -9.11 19.23 -7.44
CA LEU A 10 -9.84 18.44 -6.47
C LEU A 10 -11.16 19.16 -6.09
N LYS A 11 -12.21 18.40 -5.92
CA LYS A 11 -13.55 18.88 -5.56
C LYS A 11 -14.00 18.20 -4.27
N GLU A 12 -14.96 18.81 -3.60
CA GLU A 12 -15.65 18.16 -2.48
C GLU A 12 -16.24 16.82 -2.92
N GLY A 13 -16.00 15.78 -2.13
CA GLY A 13 -16.39 14.40 -2.44
C GLY A 13 -15.31 13.56 -3.11
N ASP A 14 -14.23 14.16 -3.62
CA ASP A 14 -13.10 13.41 -4.16
C ASP A 14 -12.28 12.74 -3.05
N ILE A 15 -11.64 11.63 -3.39
CA ILE A 15 -10.52 11.08 -2.60
C ILE A 15 -9.24 11.19 -3.43
N VAL A 16 -8.13 11.50 -2.78
CA VAL A 16 -6.83 11.64 -3.43
C VAL A 16 -5.77 10.85 -2.68
N SER A 17 -5.10 9.93 -3.38
CA SER A 17 -3.91 9.26 -2.86
C SER A 17 -2.68 10.11 -3.15
N VAL A 18 -1.88 10.35 -2.12
CA VAL A 18 -0.57 11.00 -2.21
C VAL A 18 0.46 9.95 -1.84
N ASP A 19 1.33 9.65 -2.77
CA ASP A 19 2.41 8.68 -2.65
C ASP A 19 3.73 9.43 -2.86
N THR A 20 4.64 9.32 -1.89
CA THR A 20 5.84 10.16 -1.86
C THR A 20 7.03 9.47 -1.21
N GLY A 21 8.10 9.34 -1.97
CA GLY A 21 9.41 8.92 -1.49
C GLY A 21 10.28 10.10 -1.08
N ALA A 22 11.10 9.93 -0.06
CA ALA A 22 12.08 10.91 0.37
C ALA A 22 13.45 10.24 0.60
N ALA A 23 14.53 10.96 0.24
CA ALA A 23 15.88 10.48 0.45
C ALA A 23 16.68 11.46 1.32
N ILE A 24 17.34 10.96 2.36
CA ILE A 24 18.23 11.76 3.22
C ILE A 24 19.48 10.95 3.61
N GLY A 25 20.65 11.56 3.46
CA GLY A 25 21.92 10.89 3.79
C GLY A 25 22.18 9.59 3.01
N GLY A 26 21.56 9.44 1.82
CA GLY A 26 21.64 8.24 0.98
C GLY A 26 20.76 7.08 1.43
N TRP A 27 19.78 7.32 2.29
CA TRP A 27 18.73 6.39 2.68
C TRP A 27 17.36 6.89 2.18
N ASN A 28 16.51 5.96 1.76
CA ASN A 28 15.17 6.25 1.31
C ASN A 28 14.13 5.87 2.37
N GLY A 29 13.00 6.56 2.30
CA GLY A 29 11.75 6.21 2.98
C GLY A 29 10.60 6.42 2.00
N ASP A 30 9.58 5.60 2.09
CA ASP A 30 8.41 5.62 1.22
C ASP A 30 7.14 5.62 2.04
N ASN A 31 6.14 6.38 1.59
CA ASN A 31 4.88 6.49 2.32
C ASN A 31 3.74 6.97 1.44
N ALA A 32 2.58 6.36 1.57
CA ALA A 32 1.37 6.81 0.89
C ALA A 32 0.16 6.89 1.83
N ALA A 33 -0.72 7.82 1.52
CA ALA A 33 -2.01 7.93 2.18
C ALA A 33 -3.08 8.47 1.24
N THR A 34 -4.32 8.02 1.43
CA THR A 34 -5.50 8.54 0.73
C THR A 34 -6.27 9.50 1.64
N PHE A 35 -6.56 10.67 1.12
CA PHE A 35 -7.24 11.76 1.83
C PHE A 35 -8.59 12.05 1.20
N ALA A 36 -9.56 12.41 2.03
CA ALA A 36 -10.86 12.89 1.60
C ALA A 36 -10.80 14.41 1.34
N CYS A 37 -11.41 14.88 0.28
CA CYS A 37 -11.62 16.30 0.00
C CYS A 37 -13.02 16.70 0.47
N GLY A 38 -13.12 17.26 1.68
CA GLY A 38 -14.40 17.57 2.30
C GLY A 38 -15.20 16.33 2.69
N ALA A 39 -16.53 16.41 2.57
CA ALA A 39 -17.41 15.29 2.86
C ALA A 39 -17.44 14.32 1.66
N VAL A 40 -17.14 13.05 1.89
CA VAL A 40 -17.12 12.01 0.88
C VAL A 40 -18.28 11.04 1.02
N ALA A 41 -18.61 10.34 -0.07
CA ALA A 41 -19.64 9.31 -0.06
C ALA A 41 -19.25 8.11 0.84
N GLY A 42 -20.23 7.37 1.36
CA GLY A 42 -20.00 6.26 2.29
C GLY A 42 -19.10 5.16 1.72
N ASN A 43 -19.18 4.86 0.42
CA ASN A 43 -18.29 3.90 -0.23
C ASN A 43 -16.84 4.41 -0.33
N ALA A 44 -16.64 5.72 -0.53
CA ALA A 44 -15.31 6.33 -0.52
C ALA A 44 -14.68 6.30 0.88
N GLN A 45 -15.47 6.61 1.92
CA GLN A 45 -15.01 6.47 3.31
C GLN A 45 -14.68 5.01 3.63
N HIS A 46 -15.57 4.07 3.25
CA HIS A 46 -15.38 2.64 3.49
C HIS A 46 -14.07 2.11 2.89
N ILE A 47 -13.79 2.42 1.62
CA ILE A 47 -12.55 1.94 0.98
C ILE A 47 -11.30 2.52 1.64
N MET A 48 -11.32 3.79 2.06
CA MET A 48 -10.19 4.39 2.79
C MET A 48 -9.97 3.70 4.14
N ASP A 49 -11.05 3.49 4.91
CA ASP A 49 -10.97 2.88 6.24
C ASP A 49 -10.47 1.42 6.14
N VAL A 50 -11.01 0.66 5.19
CA VAL A 50 -10.59 -0.73 4.97
C VAL A 50 -9.13 -0.81 4.52
N THR A 51 -8.68 0.07 3.62
CA THR A 51 -7.30 0.06 3.14
C THR A 51 -6.32 0.40 4.27
N LYS A 52 -6.64 1.40 5.08
CA LYS A 52 -5.84 1.80 6.24
C LYS A 52 -5.74 0.68 7.28
N GLU A 53 -6.85 0.04 7.60
CA GLU A 53 -6.85 -1.10 8.54
C GLU A 53 -6.14 -2.32 7.95
N ALA A 54 -6.25 -2.57 6.64
CA ALA A 54 -5.52 -3.63 5.96
C ALA A 54 -4.00 -3.43 6.08
N LEU A 55 -3.51 -2.19 5.91
CA LEU A 55 -2.11 -1.85 6.16
C LEU A 55 -1.71 -2.16 7.61
N ALA A 56 -2.51 -1.75 8.59
CA ALA A 56 -2.22 -2.03 10.00
C ALA A 56 -2.11 -3.53 10.29
N ARG A 57 -2.98 -4.35 9.68
CA ARG A 57 -2.94 -5.82 9.79
C ARG A 57 -1.71 -6.42 9.11
N GLY A 58 -1.34 -5.91 7.92
CA GLY A 58 -0.10 -6.30 7.24
C GLY A 58 1.14 -6.01 8.11
N ILE A 59 1.20 -4.82 8.70
CA ILE A 59 2.27 -4.44 9.63
C ILE A 59 2.29 -5.35 10.86
N ALA A 60 1.15 -5.63 11.46
CA ALA A 60 1.07 -6.53 12.62
C ALA A 60 1.55 -7.95 12.30
N ALA A 61 1.33 -8.44 11.06
CA ALA A 61 1.81 -9.72 10.59
C ALA A 61 3.31 -9.76 10.27
N ALA A 62 3.95 -8.59 10.13
CA ALA A 62 5.37 -8.46 9.77
C ALA A 62 6.32 -8.77 10.96
N GLN A 63 6.08 -9.86 11.68
CA GLN A 63 6.89 -10.27 12.82
C GLN A 63 8.21 -10.91 12.37
N PRO A 64 9.31 -10.75 13.14
CA PRO A 64 10.54 -11.46 12.85
C PRO A 64 10.30 -12.97 12.92
N GLY A 65 10.76 -13.68 11.88
CA GLY A 65 10.54 -15.12 11.72
C GLY A 65 9.32 -15.49 10.86
N ASN A 66 8.31 -14.63 10.74
CA ASN A 66 7.24 -14.77 9.76
C ASN A 66 7.80 -14.61 8.33
N ARG A 67 6.93 -14.73 7.34
CA ARG A 67 7.29 -14.61 5.93
C ARG A 67 6.48 -13.52 5.25
N VAL A 68 6.96 -13.05 4.13
CA VAL A 68 6.26 -12.03 3.30
C VAL A 68 4.82 -12.45 2.98
N GLY A 69 4.57 -13.74 2.72
CA GLY A 69 3.23 -14.25 2.48
C GLY A 69 2.27 -14.11 3.68
N ASP A 70 2.78 -14.00 4.91
CA ASP A 70 1.94 -13.74 6.10
C ASP A 70 1.39 -12.32 6.06
N ILE A 71 2.19 -11.36 5.59
CA ILE A 71 1.76 -9.96 5.36
C ILE A 71 0.65 -9.94 4.30
N GLY A 72 0.94 -10.52 3.12
CA GLY A 72 -0.02 -10.53 2.01
C GLY A 72 -1.33 -11.23 2.35
N ALA A 73 -1.28 -12.36 3.06
CA ALA A 73 -2.47 -13.08 3.49
C ALA A 73 -3.31 -12.26 4.47
N ALA A 74 -2.69 -11.56 5.43
CA ALA A 74 -3.40 -10.73 6.40
C ALA A 74 -4.11 -9.54 5.72
N VAL A 75 -3.44 -8.88 4.77
CA VAL A 75 -4.01 -7.78 3.97
C VAL A 75 -5.18 -8.30 3.13
N GLN A 76 -4.94 -9.31 2.29
CA GLN A 76 -5.93 -9.85 1.35
C GLN A 76 -7.19 -10.33 2.07
N GLN A 77 -7.03 -11.12 3.12
CA GLN A 77 -8.14 -11.70 3.85
C GLN A 77 -9.07 -10.63 4.43
N TYR A 78 -8.51 -9.56 4.95
CA TYR A 78 -9.29 -8.46 5.49
C TYR A 78 -10.00 -7.66 4.40
N VAL A 79 -9.30 -7.30 3.32
CA VAL A 79 -9.86 -6.54 2.19
C VAL A 79 -11.02 -7.31 1.54
N GLU A 80 -10.81 -8.60 1.22
CA GLU A 80 -11.82 -9.42 0.55
C GLU A 80 -13.03 -9.69 1.45
N ALA A 81 -12.85 -9.84 2.77
CA ALA A 81 -13.94 -9.96 3.73
C ALA A 81 -14.82 -8.70 3.82
N ASN A 82 -14.31 -7.54 3.40
CA ASN A 82 -15.06 -6.28 3.32
C ASN A 82 -15.63 -6.01 1.92
N GLY A 83 -15.63 -7.00 1.01
CA GLY A 83 -16.21 -6.89 -0.33
C GLY A 83 -15.38 -6.09 -1.32
N LEU A 84 -14.10 -5.86 -1.04
CA LEU A 84 -13.16 -5.11 -1.86
C LEU A 84 -12.11 -6.04 -2.46
N SER A 85 -11.26 -5.53 -3.35
CA SER A 85 -10.24 -6.32 -4.05
C SER A 85 -8.85 -5.71 -3.88
N VAL A 86 -7.84 -6.56 -3.70
CA VAL A 86 -6.43 -6.15 -3.63
C VAL A 86 -5.83 -6.12 -5.02
N VAL A 87 -5.17 -5.01 -5.38
CA VAL A 87 -4.37 -4.92 -6.62
C VAL A 87 -3.22 -5.93 -6.55
N ARG A 88 -2.97 -6.62 -7.67
CA ARG A 88 -1.97 -7.70 -7.75
C ARG A 88 -0.75 -7.37 -8.61
N THR A 89 -0.87 -6.34 -9.45
CA THR A 89 0.18 -5.94 -10.40
C THR A 89 1.30 -5.17 -9.73
N PHE A 90 1.00 -4.46 -8.66
CA PHE A 90 1.95 -3.66 -7.88
C PHE A 90 2.02 -4.22 -6.46
N VAL A 91 3.23 -4.18 -5.90
CA VAL A 91 3.55 -4.81 -4.63
C VAL A 91 4.53 -3.93 -3.85
N GLY A 92 4.54 -4.08 -2.54
CA GLY A 92 5.56 -3.47 -1.70
C GLY A 92 6.95 -4.06 -1.95
N HIS A 93 7.95 -3.50 -1.32
CA HIS A 93 9.34 -3.79 -1.64
C HIS A 93 10.27 -3.53 -0.44
N GLY A 94 11.50 -4.01 -0.53
CA GLY A 94 12.57 -3.57 0.34
C GLY A 94 12.85 -2.07 0.13
N VAL A 95 13.27 -1.38 1.18
CA VAL A 95 13.63 0.06 1.14
C VAL A 95 15.00 0.23 1.80
N GLY A 96 15.90 0.97 1.16
CA GLY A 96 17.24 1.17 1.72
C GLY A 96 18.04 2.23 0.99
N ARG A 97 19.16 1.85 0.42
CA ARG A 97 19.99 2.71 -0.41
C ARG A 97 19.35 3.01 -1.76
N LYS A 98 18.51 2.09 -2.24
CA LYS A 98 17.59 2.33 -3.36
C LYS A 98 16.18 2.46 -2.80
N LEU A 99 15.32 3.16 -3.54
CA LEU A 99 13.90 3.26 -3.18
C LEU A 99 13.26 1.87 -3.23
N HIS A 100 13.53 1.10 -4.29
CA HIS A 100 13.03 -0.26 -4.44
C HIS A 100 14.19 -1.25 -4.35
N GLU A 101 14.12 -2.14 -3.36
CA GLU A 101 15.05 -3.25 -3.12
C GLU A 101 14.28 -4.56 -2.91
N ASP A 102 14.96 -5.69 -2.96
CA ASP A 102 14.42 -6.97 -2.53
C ASP A 102 14.13 -6.99 -1.00
N PRO A 103 13.16 -7.76 -0.54
CA PRO A 103 12.24 -8.59 -1.30
C PRO A 103 11.02 -7.81 -1.82
N GLU A 104 10.34 -8.34 -2.85
CA GLU A 104 8.95 -7.95 -3.13
C GLU A 104 8.03 -8.31 -1.94
N VAL A 105 7.06 -7.45 -1.65
CA VAL A 105 6.11 -7.59 -0.55
C VAL A 105 4.67 -7.51 -1.09
N PRO A 106 4.16 -8.58 -1.72
CA PRO A 106 2.79 -8.60 -2.24
C PRO A 106 1.74 -8.38 -1.15
N ASN A 107 0.68 -7.65 -1.51
CA ASN A 107 -0.48 -7.41 -0.66
C ASN A 107 -1.50 -8.56 -0.69
N PHE A 108 -1.12 -9.70 -1.24
CA PHE A 108 -1.88 -10.94 -1.36
C PHE A 108 -0.93 -12.13 -1.24
N GLY A 109 -1.48 -13.31 -0.98
CA GLY A 109 -0.66 -14.52 -0.96
C GLY A 109 -1.12 -15.55 0.07
N THR A 110 -0.24 -16.52 0.30
CA THR A 110 -0.47 -17.63 1.22
C THR A 110 0.41 -17.49 2.45
N ALA A 111 -0.19 -17.56 3.63
CA ALA A 111 0.55 -17.53 4.89
C ALA A 111 1.63 -18.63 4.95
N GLY A 112 2.76 -18.31 5.57
CA GLY A 112 3.90 -19.22 5.69
C GLY A 112 4.75 -19.37 4.42
N HIS A 113 4.51 -18.59 3.35
CA HIS A 113 5.25 -18.66 2.09
C HIS A 113 6.09 -17.41 1.83
N GLY A 114 7.03 -17.51 0.91
CA GLY A 114 7.92 -16.43 0.50
C GLY A 114 9.13 -16.21 1.42
N PRO A 115 9.89 -15.14 1.20
CA PRO A 115 11.06 -14.78 1.99
C PRO A 115 10.75 -14.66 3.48
N ARG A 116 11.71 -15.10 4.33
CA ARG A 116 11.59 -14.95 5.78
C ARG A 116 11.93 -13.52 6.19
N LEU A 117 11.11 -12.96 7.06
CA LEU A 117 11.37 -11.66 7.67
C LEU A 117 12.40 -11.81 8.78
N VAL A 118 13.49 -11.06 8.68
CA VAL A 118 14.58 -11.07 9.66
C VAL A 118 14.83 -9.67 10.20
N ALA A 119 15.26 -9.59 11.47
CA ALA A 119 15.60 -8.31 12.07
C ALA A 119 16.70 -7.60 11.27
N GLY A 120 16.50 -6.30 11.03
CA GLY A 120 17.34 -5.46 10.17
C GLY A 120 16.79 -5.22 8.78
N MET A 121 15.79 -5.97 8.33
CA MET A 121 15.07 -5.65 7.10
C MET A 121 14.27 -4.36 7.26
N VAL A 122 14.25 -3.54 6.21
CA VAL A 122 13.35 -2.39 6.06
C VAL A 122 12.56 -2.60 4.78
N ILE A 123 11.24 -2.54 4.88
CA ILE A 123 10.32 -2.84 3.77
C ILE A 123 9.17 -1.84 3.72
N ALA A 124 8.65 -1.57 2.54
CA ALA A 124 7.37 -0.91 2.31
C ALA A 124 6.24 -1.95 2.31
N ILE A 125 5.17 -1.67 3.06
CA ILE A 125 3.89 -2.40 2.99
C ILE A 125 2.88 -1.39 2.49
N GLU A 126 2.28 -1.66 1.33
CA GLU A 126 1.56 -0.66 0.54
C GLU A 126 0.28 -1.22 -0.12
N PRO A 127 -0.73 -1.63 0.64
CA PRO A 127 -1.96 -2.12 0.04
C PRO A 127 -2.63 -1.06 -0.85
N MET A 128 -2.82 -1.42 -2.11
CA MET A 128 -3.69 -0.75 -3.06
C MET A 128 -4.98 -1.55 -3.18
N VAL A 129 -6.09 -0.93 -2.84
CA VAL A 129 -7.40 -1.59 -2.74
C VAL A 129 -8.37 -0.96 -3.72
N ASN A 130 -9.09 -1.80 -4.47
CA ASN A 130 -10.11 -1.38 -5.43
C ASN A 130 -11.52 -1.71 -4.91
N GLU A 131 -12.48 -0.82 -5.17
CA GLU A 131 -13.90 -1.04 -4.89
C GLU A 131 -14.51 -2.15 -5.76
N GLY A 132 -13.97 -2.36 -6.95
CA GLY A 132 -14.42 -3.38 -7.89
C GLY A 132 -13.42 -4.51 -8.07
N THR A 133 -13.01 -4.76 -9.31
CA THR A 133 -12.05 -5.82 -9.62
C THR A 133 -10.62 -5.42 -9.23
N HIS A 134 -9.77 -6.42 -8.98
CA HIS A 134 -8.34 -6.19 -8.72
C HIS A 134 -7.56 -5.71 -9.96
N VAL A 135 -8.20 -5.71 -11.14
CA VAL A 135 -7.54 -5.41 -12.41
C VAL A 135 -7.33 -3.92 -12.57
N VAL A 136 -6.13 -3.56 -13.00
CA VAL A 136 -5.74 -2.18 -13.31
C VAL A 136 -5.26 -2.06 -14.75
N LYS A 137 -5.24 -0.85 -15.29
CA LYS A 137 -4.81 -0.53 -16.65
C LYS A 137 -3.83 0.63 -16.65
N GLU A 138 -2.72 0.44 -17.36
CA GLU A 138 -1.82 1.53 -17.70
C GLU A 138 -2.48 2.44 -18.76
N GLN A 139 -2.30 3.74 -18.59
CA GLN A 139 -2.83 4.74 -19.49
C GLN A 139 -1.83 5.04 -20.63
N PRO A 140 -2.26 5.71 -21.72
CA PRO A 140 -1.40 6.00 -22.87
C PRO A 140 -0.16 6.86 -22.56
N ASP A 141 -0.10 7.49 -21.40
CA ASP A 141 1.08 8.24 -20.95
C ASP A 141 2.25 7.34 -20.49
N GLY A 142 2.04 6.01 -20.45
CA GLY A 142 3.05 5.03 -20.06
C GLY A 142 3.40 5.06 -18.57
N TRP A 143 2.59 5.72 -17.74
CA TRP A 143 2.81 5.83 -16.30
C TRP A 143 1.53 5.67 -15.47
N THR A 144 0.50 6.43 -15.79
CA THR A 144 -0.72 6.49 -14.97
C THR A 144 -1.43 5.15 -14.96
N ILE A 145 -1.72 4.65 -13.77
CA ILE A 145 -2.46 3.40 -13.55
C ILE A 145 -3.83 3.74 -13.00
N LYS A 146 -4.89 3.19 -13.63
CA LYS A 146 -6.27 3.34 -13.19
C LYS A 146 -6.93 1.98 -13.01
N THR A 147 -7.99 1.93 -12.20
CA THR A 147 -8.86 0.76 -12.11
C THR A 147 -9.46 0.43 -13.48
N ALA A 148 -9.52 -0.85 -13.84
CA ALA A 148 -10.03 -1.27 -15.14
C ALA A 148 -11.51 -1.02 -15.33
N ASP A 149 -12.27 -0.98 -14.23
CA ASP A 149 -13.72 -0.79 -14.19
C ASP A 149 -14.15 0.65 -13.84
N GLY A 150 -13.19 1.57 -13.62
CA GLY A 150 -13.45 2.97 -13.31
C GLY A 150 -13.98 3.24 -11.91
N LYS A 151 -13.99 2.23 -11.02
CA LYS A 151 -14.40 2.39 -9.63
C LYS A 151 -13.29 2.98 -8.77
N LEU A 152 -13.61 3.30 -7.50
CA LEU A 152 -12.66 3.89 -6.57
C LEU A 152 -11.49 2.96 -6.25
N SER A 153 -10.36 3.57 -5.93
CA SER A 153 -9.19 2.91 -5.37
C SER A 153 -8.63 3.76 -4.23
N ALA A 154 -8.06 3.10 -3.21
CA ALA A 154 -7.34 3.75 -2.13
C ALA A 154 -5.97 3.09 -1.94
N HIS A 155 -5.00 3.87 -1.49
CA HIS A 155 -3.63 3.45 -1.25
C HIS A 155 -3.16 4.00 0.09
N PHE A 156 -2.64 3.15 0.95
CA PHE A 156 -1.95 3.52 2.18
C PHE A 156 -0.66 2.72 2.28
N GLU A 157 0.37 3.35 2.81
CA GLU A 157 1.70 2.74 2.87
C GLU A 157 2.47 3.23 4.08
N HIS A 158 3.31 2.35 4.61
CA HIS A 158 4.38 2.70 5.53
C HIS A 158 5.66 1.94 5.21
N THR A 159 6.79 2.63 5.31
CA THR A 159 8.09 2.00 5.49
C THR A 159 8.21 1.54 6.94
N ILE A 160 8.54 0.26 7.13
CA ILE A 160 8.71 -0.35 8.46
C ILE A 160 10.07 -1.02 8.59
N ALA A 161 10.61 -1.03 9.80
CA ALA A 161 11.78 -1.84 10.15
C ALA A 161 11.34 -3.10 10.91
N ILE A 162 11.84 -4.26 10.49
CA ILE A 162 11.70 -5.49 11.26
C ILE A 162 12.75 -5.48 12.38
N THR A 163 12.30 -5.47 13.63
CA THR A 163 13.20 -5.50 14.80
C THR A 163 13.05 -6.82 15.57
N PRO A 164 13.98 -7.17 16.45
CA PRO A 164 13.81 -8.36 17.32
C PRO A 164 12.55 -8.33 18.19
N LYS A 165 11.96 -7.13 18.39
CA LYS A 165 10.73 -6.92 19.20
C LYS A 165 9.47 -6.79 18.36
N GLY A 166 9.57 -6.94 17.04
CA GLY A 166 8.47 -6.75 16.09
C GLY A 166 8.70 -5.58 15.12
N PRO A 167 7.72 -5.29 14.27
CA PRO A 167 7.80 -4.20 13.30
C PRO A 167 7.74 -2.83 13.98
N VAL A 168 8.49 -1.88 13.43
CA VAL A 168 8.48 -0.47 13.83
C VAL A 168 8.23 0.39 12.60
N ILE A 169 7.19 1.24 12.64
CA ILE A 169 6.88 2.17 11.56
C ILE A 169 7.91 3.30 11.57
N LEU A 170 8.54 3.56 10.44
CA LEU A 170 9.55 4.61 10.27
C LEU A 170 8.99 5.91 9.67
N THR A 171 7.83 5.85 9.04
CA THR A 171 7.18 6.97 8.33
C THR A 171 5.96 7.54 9.07
N GLN A 172 5.90 7.34 10.36
CA GLN A 172 4.88 7.94 11.24
C GLN A 172 5.52 9.06 12.06
N ALA A 173 4.88 10.27 12.06
CA ALA A 173 5.24 11.40 12.90
C ALA A 173 4.53 11.33 14.27
#